data_3103a7e42ffb69c7913c90d0869d5340
#
_entry.id   3103a7e42ffb69c7913c90d0869d5340
#
_cell.length_a   1.000
_cell.length_b   1.000
_cell.length_c   1.000
_cell.angle_alpha   90.00
_cell.angle_beta   90.00
_cell.angle_gamma   90.00
#
_symmetry.space_group_name_H-M   'P 1'
#
loop_
_entity.id
_entity.type
_entity.pdbx_description
1 polymer ?
#
loop_
_entity_poly.entity_id
_entity_poly.type
_entity_poly.pdbx_seq_one_letter_code
_entity_poly.pdbx_strand_id
1 'polypeptide(L)'
;MYSWPSNGQARMNDSPLKSRGGLRRIADAARYSLAGLRAAINHEAAFRQELAVGVPLMGLAPFIAPDRWAALAMIGSILLVLIVELLNSGIESVADAVSTDHHPLLGRAKDLGSAAVMLSLAMVVATWIVALWPP
;
A
#
# COMPACT_ATOMS: atom_id res chain seq x y z
N MET A 1 4.42 -21.84 51.15
CA MET A 1 4.50 -23.02 50.28
C MET A 1 3.25 -22.97 49.40
N TYR A 2 3.30 -22.32 48.23
CA TYR A 2 2.18 -22.17 47.31
C TYR A 2 2.16 -23.37 46.37
N SER A 3 1.16 -24.24 46.47
CA SER A 3 0.97 -25.35 45.55
C SER A 3 0.24 -24.85 44.30
N TRP A 4 0.90 -24.91 43.16
CA TRP A 4 0.33 -24.61 41.84
C TRP A 4 -0.64 -25.76 41.45
N PRO A 5 -1.87 -25.46 41.01
CA PRO A 5 -2.79 -26.50 40.57
C PRO A 5 -2.34 -27.09 39.23
N SER A 6 -2.13 -28.43 39.24
CA SER A 6 -1.62 -29.24 38.11
C SER A 6 -2.70 -29.62 37.05
N ASN A 7 -3.72 -28.81 36.85
CA ASN A 7 -4.80 -29.10 35.90
C ASN A 7 -4.97 -27.98 34.87
N GLY A 8 -3.90 -27.66 34.14
CA GLY A 8 -3.89 -26.69 33.09
C GLY A 8 -3.33 -27.19 31.75
N GLN A 9 -3.71 -28.40 31.33
CA GLN A 9 -3.75 -28.68 29.89
C GLN A 9 -4.96 -27.97 29.30
N ALA A 10 -5.00 -26.65 29.42
CA ALA A 10 -5.84 -25.82 28.59
C ALA A 10 -5.47 -26.14 27.14
N ARG A 11 -6.42 -26.68 26.41
CA ARG A 11 -6.32 -27.02 24.99
C ARG A 11 -5.82 -25.82 24.22
N MET A 12 -4.51 -25.78 23.96
CA MET A 12 -3.86 -24.80 23.06
C MET A 12 -4.25 -25.02 21.59
N ASN A 13 -5.39 -25.67 21.33
CA ASN A 13 -5.82 -26.08 19.99
C ASN A 13 -7.00 -25.30 19.42
N ASP A 14 -7.55 -24.34 20.13
CA ASP A 14 -8.65 -23.51 19.62
C ASP A 14 -8.22 -22.06 19.45
N SER A 15 -7.16 -21.84 18.66
CA SER A 15 -7.00 -20.48 18.11
C SER A 15 -8.10 -20.30 17.05
N PRO A 16 -8.93 -19.24 17.15
CA PRO A 16 -9.98 -18.96 16.15
C PRO A 16 -9.43 -18.67 14.74
N LEU A 17 -8.10 -18.72 14.59
CA LEU A 17 -7.38 -18.52 13.32
C LEU A 17 -7.11 -19.84 12.57
N LYS A 18 -7.45 -21.03 13.13
CA LYS A 18 -7.18 -22.32 12.49
C LYS A 18 -8.33 -22.71 11.56
N SER A 19 -8.03 -22.69 10.26
CA SER A 19 -8.78 -23.30 9.14
C SER A 19 -10.15 -22.74 8.76
N ARG A 20 -10.27 -21.47 8.44
CA ARG A 20 -11.24 -21.09 7.42
C ARG A 20 -10.66 -21.52 6.07
N GLY A 21 -11.39 -22.32 5.26
CA GLY A 21 -10.90 -22.90 4.01
C GLY A 21 -10.24 -21.88 3.10
N GLY A 22 -9.22 -22.26 2.34
CA GLY A 22 -8.37 -21.36 1.57
C GLY A 22 -9.11 -20.32 0.71
N LEU A 23 -10.22 -20.70 0.07
CA LEU A 23 -11.06 -19.82 -0.73
C LEU A 23 -11.74 -18.72 0.12
N ARG A 24 -12.18 -19.02 1.33
CA ARG A 24 -12.78 -18.02 2.22
C ARG A 24 -11.75 -16.99 2.69
N ARG A 25 -10.51 -17.41 2.95
CA ARG A 25 -9.41 -16.50 3.28
C ARG A 25 -9.09 -15.55 2.12
N ILE A 26 -9.11 -16.05 0.89
CA ILE A 26 -8.91 -15.22 -0.31
C ILE A 26 -10.05 -14.22 -0.48
N ALA A 27 -11.30 -14.65 -0.30
CA ALA A 27 -12.46 -13.76 -0.38
C ALA A 27 -12.45 -12.69 0.72
N ASP A 28 -12.08 -13.04 1.96
CA ASP A 28 -11.93 -12.09 3.06
C ASP A 28 -10.78 -11.09 2.77
N ALA A 29 -9.63 -11.56 2.25
CA ALA A 29 -8.52 -10.70 1.85
C ALA A 29 -8.93 -9.73 0.74
N ALA A 30 -9.63 -10.19 -0.29
CA ALA A 30 -10.15 -9.34 -1.36
C ALA A 30 -11.11 -8.27 -0.83
N ARG A 31 -12.00 -8.64 0.11
CA ARG A 31 -12.93 -7.70 0.74
C ARG A 31 -12.19 -6.61 1.52
N TYR A 32 -11.15 -6.97 2.30
CA TYR A 32 -10.34 -6.00 3.04
C TYR A 32 -9.54 -5.09 2.10
N SER A 33 -9.00 -5.65 1.01
CA SER A 33 -8.29 -4.85 -0.01
C SER A 33 -9.22 -3.82 -0.66
N LEU A 34 -10.44 -4.22 -1.04
CA LEU A 34 -11.44 -3.31 -1.59
C LEU A 34 -11.89 -2.24 -0.59
N ALA A 35 -12.01 -2.60 0.69
CA ALA A 35 -12.33 -1.65 1.75
C ALA A 35 -11.20 -0.61 1.93
N GLY A 36 -9.94 -1.05 1.90
CA GLY A 36 -8.77 -0.16 1.95
C GLY A 36 -8.71 0.81 0.76
N LEU A 37 -8.90 0.32 -0.48
CA LEU A 37 -8.95 1.18 -1.66
C LEU A 37 -10.09 2.19 -1.59
N ARG A 38 -11.28 1.78 -1.13
CA ARG A 38 -12.41 2.69 -0.94
C ARG A 38 -12.11 3.75 0.12
N ALA A 39 -11.46 3.38 1.21
CA ALA A 39 -11.03 4.33 2.24
C ALA A 39 -10.05 5.36 1.68
N ALA A 40 -9.04 4.93 0.92
CA ALA A 40 -8.08 5.82 0.27
C ALA A 40 -8.78 6.79 -0.69
N ILE A 41 -9.68 6.31 -1.57
CA ILE A 41 -10.44 7.16 -2.48
C ILE A 41 -11.31 8.19 -1.72
N ASN A 42 -11.89 7.82 -0.59
CA ASN A 42 -12.80 8.70 0.14
C ASN A 42 -12.09 9.71 1.03
N HIS A 43 -10.94 9.34 1.60
CA HIS A 43 -10.31 10.13 2.66
C HIS A 43 -8.96 10.73 2.28
N GLU A 44 -8.22 10.13 1.29
CA GLU A 44 -6.88 10.58 0.91
C GLU A 44 -6.91 11.45 -0.34
N ALA A 45 -6.59 12.74 -0.18
CA ALA A 45 -6.60 13.69 -1.31
C ALA A 45 -5.47 13.41 -2.30
N ALA A 46 -4.27 13.07 -1.80
CA ALA A 46 -3.11 12.73 -2.63
C ALA A 46 -3.39 11.50 -3.49
N PHE A 47 -3.89 10.42 -2.90
CA PHE A 47 -4.27 9.21 -3.63
C PHE A 47 -5.27 9.49 -4.76
N ARG A 48 -6.29 10.33 -4.52
CA ARG A 48 -7.25 10.71 -5.57
C ARG A 48 -6.59 11.46 -6.73
N GLN A 49 -5.67 12.38 -6.42
CA GLN A 49 -4.95 13.16 -7.44
C GLN A 49 -4.05 12.25 -8.28
N GLU A 50 -3.30 11.37 -7.64
CA GLU A 50 -2.44 10.40 -8.30
C GLU A 50 -3.24 9.42 -9.16
N LEU A 51 -4.38 8.95 -8.66
CA LEU A 51 -5.28 8.07 -9.42
C LEU A 51 -5.87 8.78 -10.64
N ALA A 52 -6.30 10.06 -10.48
CA ALA A 52 -6.89 10.84 -11.56
C ALA A 52 -5.90 11.12 -12.71
N VAL A 53 -4.61 11.26 -12.41
CA VAL A 53 -3.55 11.42 -13.41
C VAL A 53 -3.05 10.06 -13.90
N GLY A 54 -2.85 9.12 -12.99
CA GLY A 54 -2.24 7.82 -13.28
C GLY A 54 -3.11 6.93 -14.16
N VAL A 55 -4.44 6.89 -13.92
CA VAL A 55 -5.33 6.04 -14.73
C VAL A 55 -5.33 6.42 -16.22
N PRO A 56 -5.49 7.71 -16.62
CA PRO A 56 -5.32 8.11 -18.01
C PRO A 56 -3.94 7.78 -18.59
N LEU A 57 -2.86 8.01 -17.83
CA LEU A 57 -1.52 7.72 -18.28
C LEU A 57 -1.29 6.21 -18.46
N MET A 58 -1.76 5.37 -17.56
CA MET A 58 -1.70 3.92 -17.73
C MET A 58 -2.47 3.46 -18.98
N GLY A 59 -3.63 4.09 -19.25
CA GLY A 59 -4.40 3.82 -20.47
C GLY A 59 -3.69 4.26 -21.74
N LEU A 60 -2.90 5.33 -21.69
CA LEU A 60 -2.14 5.88 -22.82
C LEU A 60 -0.86 5.09 -23.11
N ALA A 61 -0.20 4.56 -22.07
CA ALA A 61 1.10 3.90 -22.19
C ALA A 61 1.19 2.83 -23.30
N PRO A 62 0.22 1.90 -23.48
CA PRO A 62 0.29 0.90 -24.54
C PRO A 62 0.31 1.46 -25.97
N PHE A 63 -0.15 2.69 -26.17
CA PHE A 63 -0.27 3.33 -27.47
C PHE A 63 0.95 4.18 -27.85
N ILE A 64 1.71 4.66 -26.85
CA ILE A 64 2.86 5.54 -27.07
C ILE A 64 4.20 4.89 -26.78
N ALA A 65 4.22 3.80 -26.02
CA ALA A 65 5.45 3.06 -25.71
C ALA A 65 6.04 2.41 -26.96
N PRO A 66 7.38 2.39 -27.12
CA PRO A 66 8.04 1.79 -28.28
C PRO A 66 7.85 0.27 -28.36
N ASP A 67 7.66 -0.37 -27.24
CA ASP A 67 7.41 -1.82 -27.15
C ASP A 67 6.64 -2.18 -25.86
N ARG A 68 6.26 -3.47 -25.76
CA ARG A 68 5.47 -3.98 -24.62
C ARG A 68 6.21 -3.90 -23.28
N TRP A 69 7.53 -3.97 -23.26
CA TRP A 69 8.32 -3.90 -22.03
C TRP A 69 8.39 -2.48 -21.50
N ALA A 70 8.55 -1.51 -22.39
CA ALA A 70 8.44 -0.11 -22.07
C ALA A 70 7.04 0.23 -21.55
N ALA A 71 5.97 -0.24 -22.22
CA ALA A 71 4.60 -0.05 -21.74
C ALA A 71 4.40 -0.65 -20.34
N LEU A 72 4.89 -1.87 -20.10
CA LEU A 72 4.82 -2.51 -18.79
C LEU A 72 5.58 -1.73 -17.72
N ALA A 73 6.77 -1.23 -18.02
CA ALA A 73 7.56 -0.40 -17.10
C ALA A 73 6.85 0.92 -16.78
N MET A 74 6.28 1.59 -17.79
CA MET A 74 5.52 2.82 -17.62
C MET A 74 4.30 2.62 -16.72
N ILE A 75 3.48 1.59 -16.96
CA ILE A 75 2.33 1.23 -16.14
C ILE A 75 2.77 0.84 -14.73
N GLY A 76 3.79 -0.01 -14.63
CA GLY A 76 4.31 -0.51 -13.35
C GLY A 76 4.84 0.60 -12.45
N SER A 77 5.48 1.64 -13.02
CA SER A 77 5.95 2.80 -12.26
C SER A 77 4.80 3.59 -11.63
N ILE A 78 3.69 3.77 -12.35
CA ILE A 78 2.49 4.46 -11.81
C ILE A 78 1.83 3.60 -10.72
N LEU A 79 1.68 2.30 -10.95
CA LEU A 79 1.14 1.39 -9.92
C LEU A 79 1.99 1.42 -8.65
N LEU A 80 3.31 1.54 -8.78
CA LEU A 80 4.19 1.65 -7.63
C LEU A 80 3.93 2.92 -6.83
N VAL A 81 3.70 4.07 -7.47
CA VAL A 81 3.31 5.31 -6.77
C VAL A 81 2.04 5.07 -5.96
N LEU A 82 1.00 4.52 -6.56
CA LEU A 82 -0.25 4.25 -5.86
C LEU A 82 -0.08 3.28 -4.68
N ILE A 83 0.78 2.27 -4.81
CA ILE A 83 1.11 1.34 -3.71
C ILE A 83 1.84 2.08 -2.59
N VAL A 84 2.84 2.89 -2.91
CA VAL A 84 3.62 3.64 -1.92
C VAL A 84 2.73 4.66 -1.20
N GLU A 85 1.82 5.33 -1.91
CA GLU A 85 0.87 6.27 -1.32
C GLU A 85 -0.09 5.58 -0.34
N LEU A 86 -0.61 4.39 -0.69
CA LEU A 86 -1.43 3.59 0.23
C LEU A 86 -0.66 3.23 1.51
N LEU A 87 0.62 2.88 1.39
CA LEU A 87 1.47 2.58 2.55
C LEU A 87 1.76 3.82 3.38
N ASN A 88 2.01 4.97 2.74
CA ASN A 88 2.19 6.25 3.41
C ASN A 88 0.94 6.65 4.21
N SER A 89 -0.24 6.60 3.58
CA SER A 89 -1.52 6.87 4.25
C SER A 89 -1.77 5.93 5.44
N GLY A 90 -1.37 4.65 5.30
CA GLY A 90 -1.41 3.68 6.40
C GLY A 90 -0.49 4.06 7.57
N ILE A 91 0.74 4.51 7.28
CA ILE A 91 1.70 5.00 8.30
C ILE A 91 1.14 6.23 9.01
N GLU A 92 0.60 7.20 8.26
CA GLU A 92 -0.01 8.41 8.82
C GLU A 92 -1.19 8.08 9.74
N SER A 93 -2.08 7.19 9.28
CA SER A 93 -3.24 6.74 10.08
C SER A 93 -2.82 6.07 11.39
N VAL A 94 -1.77 5.24 11.38
CA VAL A 94 -1.24 4.61 12.60
C VAL A 94 -0.57 5.66 13.50
N ALA A 95 0.22 6.57 12.95
CA ALA A 95 0.88 7.62 13.70
C ALA A 95 -0.15 8.51 14.44
N ASP A 96 -1.22 8.91 13.75
CA ASP A 96 -2.29 9.75 14.30
C ASP A 96 -3.15 9.00 15.34
N ALA A 97 -3.33 7.69 15.18
CA ALA A 97 -4.00 6.85 16.17
C ALA A 97 -3.19 6.67 17.47
N VAL A 98 -1.85 6.73 17.39
CA VAL A 98 -0.96 6.62 18.56
C VAL A 98 -0.94 7.94 19.34
N SER A 99 -0.78 9.07 18.67
CA SER A 99 -0.80 10.40 19.30
C SER A 99 -1.03 11.49 18.25
N THR A 100 -1.88 12.44 18.59
CA THR A 100 -2.03 13.71 17.85
C THR A 100 -1.05 14.78 18.32
N ASP A 101 -0.38 14.58 19.45
CA ASP A 101 0.63 15.48 19.98
C ASP A 101 1.96 15.30 19.23
N HIS A 102 2.77 16.36 19.26
CA HIS A 102 4.08 16.33 18.60
C HIS A 102 5.02 15.29 19.24
N HIS A 103 5.29 14.20 18.51
CA HIS A 103 6.21 13.16 18.92
C HIS A 103 7.30 12.96 17.85
N PRO A 104 8.60 13.15 18.20
CA PRO A 104 9.66 13.15 17.19
C PRO A 104 9.77 11.87 16.34
N LEU A 105 9.49 10.71 16.93
CA LEU A 105 9.53 9.42 16.19
C LEU A 105 8.34 9.27 15.24
N LEU A 106 7.14 9.73 15.63
CA LEU A 106 5.97 9.71 14.76
C LEU A 106 6.14 10.69 13.60
N GLY A 107 6.66 11.89 13.87
CA GLY A 107 7.04 12.84 12.82
C GLY A 107 8.02 12.24 11.82
N ARG A 108 9.11 11.62 12.32
CA ARG A 108 10.07 10.94 11.45
C ARG A 108 9.43 9.83 10.61
N ALA A 109 8.51 9.05 11.16
CA ALA A 109 7.83 7.99 10.41
C ALA A 109 7.02 8.57 9.23
N LYS A 110 6.28 9.66 9.46
CA LYS A 110 5.55 10.39 8.41
C LYS A 110 6.50 10.97 7.35
N ASP A 111 7.61 11.60 7.76
CA ASP A 111 8.62 12.15 6.85
C ASP A 111 9.22 11.07 5.95
N LEU A 112 9.50 9.89 6.49
CA LEU A 112 10.02 8.75 5.71
C LEU A 112 8.99 8.22 4.72
N GLY A 113 7.72 8.15 5.10
CA GLY A 113 6.63 7.79 4.19
C GLY A 113 6.52 8.78 3.03
N SER A 114 6.48 10.09 3.33
CA SER A 114 6.45 11.15 2.32
C SER A 114 7.68 11.12 1.40
N ALA A 115 8.88 10.85 1.95
CA ALA A 115 10.09 10.70 1.13
C ALA A 115 10.00 9.51 0.17
N ALA A 116 9.39 8.39 0.59
CA ALA A 116 9.15 7.23 -0.28
C ALA A 116 8.20 7.58 -1.44
N VAL A 117 7.13 8.35 -1.17
CA VAL A 117 6.23 8.86 -2.23
C VAL A 117 7.01 9.73 -3.22
N MET A 118 7.79 10.68 -2.74
CA MET A 118 8.62 11.55 -3.60
C MET A 118 9.57 10.74 -4.50
N LEU A 119 10.23 9.72 -3.97
CA LEU A 119 11.12 8.86 -4.74
C LEU A 119 10.36 8.02 -5.79
N SER A 120 9.17 7.53 -5.47
CA SER A 120 8.33 6.80 -6.42
C SER A 120 7.86 7.68 -7.57
N LEU A 121 7.49 8.94 -7.31
CA LEU A 121 7.15 9.93 -8.34
C LEU A 121 8.35 10.25 -9.23
N ALA A 122 9.54 10.44 -8.66
CA ALA A 122 10.77 10.64 -9.43
C ALA A 122 11.06 9.43 -10.34
N MET A 123 10.77 8.20 -9.88
CA MET A 123 10.93 7.00 -10.67
C MET A 123 9.93 6.94 -11.84
N VAL A 124 8.68 7.39 -11.69
CA VAL A 124 7.75 7.55 -12.81
C VAL A 124 8.35 8.45 -13.87
N VAL A 125 8.78 9.66 -13.47
CA VAL A 125 9.36 10.64 -14.40
C VAL A 125 10.56 10.04 -15.14
N ALA A 126 11.50 9.44 -14.43
CA ALA A 126 12.68 8.81 -15.03
C ALA A 126 12.30 7.67 -15.99
N THR A 127 11.38 6.79 -15.60
CA THR A 127 10.92 5.66 -16.43
C THR A 127 10.28 6.15 -17.72
N TRP A 128 9.41 7.15 -17.64
CA TRP A 128 8.71 7.70 -18.81
C TRP A 128 9.67 8.46 -19.75
N ILE A 129 10.60 9.23 -19.21
CA ILE A 129 11.63 9.89 -20.01
C ILE A 129 12.45 8.85 -20.77
N VAL A 130 12.97 7.81 -20.07
CA VAL A 130 13.79 6.78 -20.71
C VAL A 130 12.99 5.97 -21.72
N ALA A 131 11.74 5.59 -21.40
CA ALA A 131 10.89 4.80 -22.30
C ALA A 131 10.53 5.55 -23.60
N LEU A 132 10.39 6.87 -23.54
CA LEU A 132 9.98 7.70 -24.69
C LEU A 132 11.17 8.44 -25.34
N TRP A 133 12.38 8.25 -24.82
CA TRP A 133 13.56 8.84 -25.42
C TRP A 133 13.84 8.17 -26.78
N PRO A 134 13.99 8.97 -27.86
CA PRO A 134 14.30 8.39 -29.17
C PRO A 134 15.68 7.70 -29.12
N PRO A 135 15.85 6.57 -29.84
CA PRO A 135 17.12 5.85 -29.95
C PRO A 135 18.21 6.64 -30.62
#